data_970820ee3f9a07ac949957dc915391e2
#
_entry.id   970820ee3f9a07ac949957dc915391e2
#
_cell.length_a   1.000
_cell.length_b   1.000
_cell.length_c   1.000
_cell.angle_alpha   90.00
_cell.angle_beta   90.00
_cell.angle_gamma   90.00
#
_symmetry.space_group_name_H-M   'P 1'
#
loop_
_entity.id
_entity.type
_entity.pdbx_description
1 polymer ?
#
loop_
_entity_poly.entity_id
_entity_poly.type
_entity_poly.pdbx_seq_one_letter_code
_entity_poly.pdbx_strand_id
1 'polypeptide(L)'
;MKNLIRLQDLSVKEIIDTAQDIIDHKNNDKLDNKIVANLFFEPSTRTHYSFNTAEHKLNCKVLNFAPESSSMNKGETFYDTIKVFESFGVDALVIRHKKDFWYKELLGKIDIPIINAGDGKMDHPTQTLLDLLTIKQEFKTLKGLKVLICGDIAHSRVAHSNYECMTKMGMEVYFSAPKNLQDPQYQYVDFDEYLPKVDVVNMLRIQNERLEEGLNVQSNYNEQFGLNSKRVSSMKNNAIIIHPAPFNRNVEINDDVVECKHSRIFRQIQNGVFIRMAVLLRSLK
;
A
#
# COMPACT_ATOMS: atom_id res chain seq x y z
N MET A 1 22.93 -2.72 6.71
CA MET A 1 21.69 -3.40 6.23
C MET A 1 20.56 -2.38 6.12
N LYS A 2 19.87 -2.29 4.99
CA LYS A 2 18.84 -1.28 4.76
C LYS A 2 17.45 -1.93 4.69
N ASN A 3 16.86 -2.23 5.85
CA ASN A 3 15.49 -2.76 5.94
C ASN A 3 14.45 -1.73 5.45
N LEU A 4 13.31 -2.20 4.97
CA LEU A 4 12.06 -1.44 4.85
C LEU A 4 11.02 -2.04 5.80
N ILE A 5 10.94 -1.55 7.02
CA ILE A 5 9.97 -2.04 8.01
C ILE A 5 8.80 -1.07 8.11
N ARG A 6 9.05 0.18 8.47
CA ARG A 6 8.06 1.26 8.62
C ARG A 6 8.57 2.52 7.93
N LEU A 7 7.64 3.36 7.45
CA LEU A 7 8.04 4.62 6.76
C LEU A 7 8.53 5.71 7.71
N GLN A 8 8.23 5.58 9.00
CA GLN A 8 8.68 6.55 10.01
C GLN A 8 10.20 6.70 10.08
N ASP A 9 10.91 5.62 9.75
CA ASP A 9 12.36 5.48 9.93
C ASP A 9 13.15 5.75 8.64
N LEU A 10 12.48 6.23 7.57
CA LEU A 10 13.07 6.25 6.22
C LEU A 10 13.00 7.63 5.55
N SER A 11 13.94 7.84 4.64
CA SER A 11 13.86 8.90 3.64
C SER A 11 12.84 8.54 2.55
N VAL A 12 11.55 8.80 2.82
CA VAL A 12 10.44 8.60 1.88
C VAL A 12 10.73 9.29 0.54
N LYS A 13 11.30 10.51 0.60
CA LYS A 13 11.66 11.30 -0.59
C LYS A 13 12.67 10.56 -1.47
N GLU A 14 13.71 9.96 -0.91
CA GLU A 14 14.75 9.24 -1.65
C GLU A 14 14.15 8.08 -2.47
N ILE A 15 13.25 7.29 -1.86
CA ILE A 15 12.62 6.15 -2.53
C ILE A 15 11.71 6.63 -3.67
N ILE A 16 10.94 7.70 -3.45
CA ILE A 16 10.04 8.27 -4.46
C ILE A 16 10.85 8.85 -5.62
N ASP A 17 11.94 9.56 -5.35
CA ASP A 17 12.81 10.14 -6.37
C ASP A 17 13.50 9.05 -7.19
N THR A 18 14.03 8.01 -6.53
CA THR A 18 14.61 6.84 -7.22
C THR A 18 13.58 6.15 -8.13
N ALA A 19 12.35 5.96 -7.65
CA ALA A 19 11.28 5.37 -8.46
C ALA A 19 10.92 6.25 -9.68
N GLN A 20 10.91 7.58 -9.50
CA GLN A 20 10.67 8.50 -10.60
C GLN A 20 11.84 8.48 -11.61
N ASP A 21 13.10 8.40 -11.15
CA ASP A 21 14.26 8.29 -12.03
C ASP A 21 14.26 6.99 -12.84
N ILE A 22 13.76 5.89 -12.28
CA ILE A 22 13.56 4.63 -13.02
C ILE A 22 12.50 4.84 -14.12
N ILE A 23 11.39 5.50 -13.81
CA ILE A 23 10.31 5.79 -14.78
C ILE A 23 10.82 6.68 -15.92
N ASP A 24 11.64 7.68 -15.59
CA ASP A 24 12.22 8.62 -16.54
C ASP A 24 13.44 8.06 -17.31
N HIS A 25 13.78 6.78 -17.10
CA HIS A 25 14.96 6.11 -17.67
C HIS A 25 16.31 6.76 -17.30
N LYS A 26 16.36 7.53 -16.19
CA LYS A 26 17.58 8.11 -15.64
C LYS A 26 18.36 7.14 -14.76
N ASN A 27 17.65 6.16 -14.18
CA ASN A 27 18.23 5.07 -13.40
C ASN A 27 17.90 3.73 -14.10
N ASN A 28 18.93 3.05 -14.58
CA ASN A 28 18.85 1.74 -15.27
C ASN A 28 19.56 0.64 -14.47
N ASP A 29 19.79 0.86 -13.19
CA ASP A 29 20.48 -0.08 -12.31
C ASP A 29 19.79 -1.46 -12.29
N LYS A 30 20.63 -2.50 -12.19
CA LYS A 30 20.21 -3.90 -12.08
C LYS A 30 20.75 -4.52 -10.79
N LEU A 31 20.16 -5.63 -10.43
CA LEU A 31 20.54 -6.46 -9.28
C LEU A 31 20.91 -7.88 -9.77
N ASP A 32 21.78 -7.94 -10.76
CA ASP A 32 22.20 -9.18 -11.38
C ASP A 32 22.76 -10.14 -10.31
N ASN A 33 22.34 -11.41 -10.40
CA ASN A 33 22.71 -12.49 -9.46
C ASN A 33 22.18 -12.36 -8.03
N LYS A 34 21.44 -11.30 -7.69
CA LYS A 34 20.75 -11.22 -6.40
C LYS A 34 19.57 -12.18 -6.34
N ILE A 35 19.40 -12.84 -5.20
CA ILE A 35 18.30 -13.76 -4.93
C ILE A 35 17.37 -13.11 -3.91
N VAL A 36 16.11 -12.92 -4.27
CA VAL A 36 15.07 -12.37 -3.38
C VAL A 36 14.05 -13.46 -3.08
N ALA A 37 13.72 -13.65 -1.81
CA ALA A 37 12.68 -14.58 -1.40
C ALA A 37 11.39 -13.84 -1.01
N ASN A 38 10.28 -14.18 -1.66
CA ASN A 38 8.94 -13.67 -1.38
C ASN A 38 8.20 -14.63 -0.46
N LEU A 39 8.02 -14.24 0.80
CA LEU A 39 7.38 -15.04 1.84
C LEU A 39 6.05 -14.40 2.24
N PHE A 40 4.98 -14.83 1.58
CA PHE A 40 3.63 -14.32 1.80
C PHE A 40 2.81 -15.30 2.63
N PHE A 41 2.70 -15.04 3.94
CA PHE A 41 1.93 -15.84 4.90
C PHE A 41 0.44 -15.45 4.96
N GLU A 42 0.03 -14.51 4.14
CA GLU A 42 -1.38 -14.21 3.85
C GLU A 42 -1.57 -13.97 2.35
N PRO A 43 -2.73 -14.30 1.76
CA PRO A 43 -3.00 -14.09 0.35
C PRO A 43 -2.87 -12.63 -0.09
N SER A 44 -2.14 -12.38 -1.17
CA SER A 44 -1.99 -11.05 -1.75
C SER A 44 -1.58 -11.09 -3.21
N THR A 45 -2.54 -11.03 -4.12
CA THR A 45 -2.27 -11.08 -5.56
C THR A 45 -1.44 -9.87 -6.03
N ARG A 46 -1.91 -8.65 -5.77
CA ARG A 46 -1.27 -7.42 -6.28
C ARG A 46 0.13 -7.19 -5.73
N THR A 47 0.28 -7.25 -4.41
CA THR A 47 1.60 -6.99 -3.78
C THR A 47 2.61 -8.03 -4.20
N HIS A 48 2.23 -9.30 -4.20
CA HIS A 48 3.11 -10.43 -4.57
C HIS A 48 3.58 -10.28 -6.03
N TYR A 49 2.66 -10.23 -6.99
CA TYR A 49 3.04 -10.14 -8.40
C TYR A 49 3.71 -8.81 -8.78
N SER A 50 3.44 -7.73 -8.04
CA SER A 50 4.14 -6.47 -8.25
C SER A 50 5.59 -6.53 -7.76
N PHE A 51 5.89 -7.24 -6.65
CA PHE A 51 7.27 -7.54 -6.26
C PHE A 51 7.94 -8.45 -7.29
N ASN A 52 7.31 -9.57 -7.68
CA ASN A 52 7.84 -10.44 -8.73
C ASN A 52 8.19 -9.66 -10.00
N THR A 53 7.29 -8.77 -10.45
CA THR A 53 7.54 -7.94 -11.63
C THR A 53 8.73 -6.99 -11.43
N ALA A 54 8.85 -6.37 -10.25
CA ALA A 54 9.96 -5.49 -9.92
C ALA A 54 11.30 -6.23 -9.89
N GLU A 55 11.33 -7.40 -9.28
CA GLU A 55 12.48 -8.29 -9.17
C GLU A 55 12.97 -8.74 -10.57
N HIS A 56 12.06 -9.21 -11.42
CA HIS A 56 12.40 -9.57 -12.81
C HIS A 56 12.93 -8.38 -13.61
N LYS A 57 12.32 -7.18 -13.45
CA LYS A 57 12.82 -5.96 -14.13
C LYS A 57 14.22 -5.55 -13.65
N LEU A 58 14.60 -5.94 -12.43
CA LEU A 58 15.93 -5.72 -11.87
C LEU A 58 16.91 -6.89 -12.12
N ASN A 59 16.52 -7.92 -12.84
CA ASN A 59 17.28 -9.16 -13.12
C ASN A 59 17.56 -10.00 -11.86
N CYS A 60 16.74 -9.89 -10.81
CA CYS A 60 16.85 -10.76 -9.64
C CYS A 60 16.41 -12.19 -9.95
N LYS A 61 16.99 -13.15 -9.26
CA LYS A 61 16.45 -14.50 -9.11
C LYS A 61 15.40 -14.48 -8.00
N VAL A 62 14.25 -15.12 -8.23
CA VAL A 62 13.09 -15.03 -7.31
C VAL A 62 12.75 -16.40 -6.75
N LEU A 63 12.63 -16.49 -5.43
CA LEU A 63 12.08 -17.64 -4.74
C LEU A 63 10.71 -17.26 -4.17
N ASN A 64 9.67 -17.98 -4.57
CA ASN A 64 8.32 -17.79 -4.05
C ASN A 64 7.99 -18.90 -3.06
N PHE A 65 7.69 -18.53 -1.82
CA PHE A 65 7.30 -19.44 -0.76
C PHE A 65 5.80 -19.68 -0.77
N ALA A 66 5.40 -20.94 -0.65
CA ALA A 66 4.01 -21.38 -0.55
C ALA A 66 3.74 -21.97 0.85
N PRO A 67 3.20 -21.19 1.79
CA PRO A 67 2.98 -21.60 3.17
C PRO A 67 2.16 -22.89 3.29
N GLU A 68 1.14 -23.05 2.44
CA GLU A 68 0.19 -24.15 2.47
C GLU A 68 0.84 -25.52 2.20
N SER A 69 1.98 -25.53 1.49
CA SER A 69 2.74 -26.74 1.15
C SER A 69 4.11 -26.82 1.82
N SER A 70 4.32 -26.06 2.89
CA SER A 70 5.62 -25.91 3.55
C SER A 70 5.77 -26.76 4.81
N SER A 71 6.98 -26.77 5.37
CA SER A 71 7.33 -27.41 6.65
C SER A 71 6.58 -26.80 7.85
N MET A 72 5.96 -25.63 7.72
CA MET A 72 5.11 -25.06 8.76
C MET A 72 3.95 -26.00 9.13
N ASN A 73 3.45 -26.78 8.19
CA ASN A 73 2.44 -27.82 8.44
C ASN A 73 2.95 -28.98 9.32
N LYS A 74 4.29 -29.06 9.54
CA LYS A 74 4.95 -30.02 10.41
C LYS A 74 5.41 -29.41 11.73
N GLY A 75 5.01 -28.16 12.02
CA GLY A 75 5.34 -27.47 13.27
C GLY A 75 6.57 -26.54 13.20
N GLU A 76 7.16 -26.31 12.00
CA GLU A 76 8.23 -25.32 11.84
C GLU A 76 7.72 -23.92 12.21
N THR A 77 8.48 -23.19 13.02
CA THR A 77 8.09 -21.84 13.44
C THR A 77 8.32 -20.82 12.33
N PHE A 78 7.65 -19.67 12.43
CA PHE A 78 7.90 -18.55 11.51
C PHE A 78 9.39 -18.14 11.51
N TYR A 79 9.99 -18.04 12.69
CA TYR A 79 11.41 -17.70 12.82
C TYR A 79 12.32 -18.72 12.14
N ASP A 80 12.07 -20.01 12.35
CA ASP A 80 12.90 -21.08 11.74
C ASP A 80 12.77 -21.08 10.22
N THR A 81 11.55 -20.88 9.68
CA THR A 81 11.35 -20.72 8.24
C THR A 81 12.20 -19.57 7.69
N ILE A 82 12.23 -18.42 8.36
CA ILE A 82 13.04 -17.28 7.94
C ILE A 82 14.54 -17.60 7.97
N LYS A 83 15.02 -18.28 9.01
CA LYS A 83 16.41 -18.73 9.13
C LYS A 83 16.81 -19.74 8.04
N VAL A 84 15.89 -20.59 7.61
CA VAL A 84 16.12 -21.52 6.50
C VAL A 84 16.38 -20.75 5.20
N PHE A 85 15.57 -19.73 4.88
CA PHE A 85 15.79 -18.91 3.68
C PHE A 85 17.10 -18.12 3.77
N GLU A 86 17.43 -17.54 4.92
CA GLU A 86 18.72 -16.90 5.15
C GLU A 86 19.87 -17.88 4.90
N SER A 87 19.76 -19.13 5.41
CA SER A 87 20.77 -20.19 5.24
C SER A 87 20.91 -20.65 3.79
N PHE A 88 19.89 -20.49 2.95
CA PHE A 88 19.99 -20.73 1.49
C PHE A 88 20.81 -19.66 0.76
N GLY A 89 21.22 -18.58 1.44
CA GLY A 89 22.03 -17.52 0.87
C GLY A 89 21.20 -16.55 0.01
N VAL A 90 19.92 -16.32 0.34
CA VAL A 90 19.15 -15.26 -0.30
C VAL A 90 19.67 -13.88 0.15
N ASP A 91 19.58 -12.89 -0.74
CA ASP A 91 20.11 -11.55 -0.47
C ASP A 91 19.09 -10.64 0.22
N ALA A 92 17.80 -10.91 0.10
CA ALA A 92 16.72 -10.16 0.77
C ALA A 92 15.45 -11.00 0.95
N LEU A 93 14.66 -10.62 1.95
CA LEU A 93 13.35 -11.21 2.26
C LEU A 93 12.25 -10.17 2.07
N VAL A 94 11.27 -10.47 1.24
CA VAL A 94 10.02 -9.72 1.12
C VAL A 94 8.96 -10.49 1.88
N ILE A 95 8.51 -9.95 3.01
CA ILE A 95 7.63 -10.67 3.93
C ILE A 95 6.30 -9.95 4.08
N ARG A 96 5.21 -10.72 3.95
CA ARG A 96 3.85 -10.31 4.30
C ARG A 96 3.23 -11.29 5.28
N HIS A 97 2.70 -10.80 6.40
CA HIS A 97 2.15 -11.66 7.45
C HIS A 97 0.90 -11.04 8.07
N LYS A 98 -0.04 -11.89 8.53
CA LYS A 98 -1.29 -11.48 9.20
C LYS A 98 -1.12 -10.97 10.63
N LYS A 99 0.02 -11.26 11.30
CA LYS A 99 0.32 -10.87 12.67
C LYS A 99 0.84 -9.44 12.67
N ASP A 100 0.37 -8.62 13.60
CA ASP A 100 0.89 -7.27 13.82
C ASP A 100 2.34 -7.33 14.36
N PHE A 101 3.19 -6.44 13.88
CA PHE A 101 4.59 -6.32 14.31
C PHE A 101 5.40 -7.62 14.21
N TRP A 102 5.09 -8.47 13.23
CA TRP A 102 5.76 -9.76 13.01
C TRP A 102 7.29 -9.64 12.91
N TYR A 103 7.77 -8.52 12.42
CA TYR A 103 9.19 -8.24 12.23
C TYR A 103 9.98 -8.10 13.54
N LYS A 104 9.32 -7.83 14.67
CA LYS A 104 10.01 -7.66 15.97
C LYS A 104 10.79 -8.88 16.40
N GLU A 105 10.33 -10.07 16.05
CA GLU A 105 11.05 -11.31 16.39
C GLU A 105 12.26 -11.60 15.49
N LEU A 106 12.39 -10.88 14.35
CA LEU A 106 13.44 -11.06 13.36
C LEU A 106 14.53 -9.98 13.45
N LEU A 107 14.18 -8.76 13.83
CA LEU A 107 15.13 -7.64 13.86
C LEU A 107 16.28 -7.91 14.84
N GLY A 108 17.51 -7.74 14.34
CA GLY A 108 18.74 -8.02 15.10
C GLY A 108 19.12 -9.51 15.18
N LYS A 109 18.35 -10.42 14.55
CA LYS A 109 18.64 -11.86 14.49
C LYS A 109 18.80 -12.39 13.07
N ILE A 110 18.41 -11.60 12.08
CA ILE A 110 18.52 -11.91 10.65
C ILE A 110 19.49 -10.90 10.04
N ASP A 111 20.49 -11.40 9.30
CA ASP A 111 21.62 -10.62 8.78
C ASP A 111 21.42 -10.17 7.31
N ILE A 112 20.23 -10.38 6.75
CA ILE A 112 19.86 -9.93 5.41
C ILE A 112 18.70 -8.94 5.46
N PRO A 113 18.57 -8.03 4.47
CA PRO A 113 17.50 -7.04 4.43
C PRO A 113 16.10 -7.65 4.47
N ILE A 114 15.25 -7.09 5.32
CA ILE A 114 13.83 -7.42 5.43
C ILE A 114 13.00 -6.29 4.84
N ILE A 115 12.10 -6.63 3.91
CA ILE A 115 11.17 -5.71 3.25
C ILE A 115 9.75 -6.08 3.68
N ASN A 116 9.08 -5.18 4.40
CA ASN A 116 7.71 -5.35 4.84
C ASN A 116 6.73 -5.13 3.67
N ALA A 117 6.10 -6.21 3.21
CA ALA A 117 5.08 -6.21 2.16
C ALA A 117 3.64 -6.17 2.71
N GLY A 118 3.49 -5.99 4.02
CA GLY A 118 2.22 -5.89 4.75
C GLY A 118 2.28 -6.58 6.11
N ASP A 119 1.78 -5.89 7.11
CA ASP A 119 1.88 -6.21 8.52
C ASP A 119 0.48 -6.08 9.15
N GLY A 120 -0.18 -7.19 9.37
CA GLY A 120 -1.48 -7.26 10.05
C GLY A 120 -2.44 -6.11 9.71
N LYS A 121 -2.78 -5.32 10.73
CA LYS A 121 -3.57 -4.10 10.61
C LYS A 121 -2.72 -2.81 10.64
N MET A 122 -1.39 -2.91 10.79
CA MET A 122 -0.52 -1.77 11.12
C MET A 122 0.03 -1.06 9.89
N ASP A 123 0.96 -1.67 9.14
CA ASP A 123 1.70 -0.97 8.10
C ASP A 123 1.63 -1.66 6.73
N HIS A 124 1.58 -0.84 5.69
CA HIS A 124 1.83 -1.27 4.31
C HIS A 124 2.73 -0.25 3.60
N PRO A 125 4.04 -0.23 3.91
CA PRO A 125 4.95 0.84 3.50
C PRO A 125 4.96 1.10 1.99
N THR A 126 5.00 0.02 1.18
CA THR A 126 5.04 0.17 -0.28
C THR A 126 3.73 0.69 -0.86
N GLN A 127 2.59 0.54 -0.17
CA GLN A 127 1.32 1.12 -0.60
C GLN A 127 1.35 2.64 -0.41
N THR A 128 1.72 3.11 0.77
CA THR A 128 1.83 4.56 1.00
C THR A 128 2.84 5.22 0.06
N LEU A 129 3.98 4.58 -0.21
CA LEU A 129 4.98 5.09 -1.16
C LEU A 129 4.44 5.22 -2.59
N LEU A 130 3.69 4.23 -3.08
CA LEU A 130 3.12 4.30 -4.43
C LEU A 130 1.96 5.31 -4.53
N ASP A 131 1.21 5.51 -3.46
CA ASP A 131 0.20 6.56 -3.36
C ASP A 131 0.87 7.93 -3.46
N LEU A 132 1.92 8.18 -2.68
CA LEU A 132 2.70 9.43 -2.69
C LEU A 132 3.37 9.67 -4.04
N LEU A 133 3.95 8.66 -4.68
CA LEU A 133 4.51 8.78 -6.03
C LEU A 133 3.44 9.20 -7.04
N THR A 134 2.27 8.57 -6.98
CA THR A 134 1.15 8.88 -7.88
C THR A 134 0.68 10.32 -7.72
N ILE A 135 0.52 10.78 -6.47
CA ILE A 135 0.15 12.15 -6.15
C ILE A 135 1.24 13.13 -6.63
N LYS A 136 2.51 12.84 -6.35
CA LYS A 136 3.64 13.69 -6.78
C LYS A 136 3.74 13.81 -8.30
N GLN A 137 3.43 12.76 -9.05
CA GLN A 137 3.40 12.81 -10.52
C GLN A 137 2.37 13.78 -11.07
N GLU A 138 1.21 13.89 -10.44
CA GLU A 138 0.12 14.81 -10.86
C GLU A 138 0.41 16.25 -10.44
N PHE A 139 0.74 16.46 -9.17
CA PHE A 139 0.82 17.79 -8.58
C PHE A 139 2.24 18.38 -8.50
N LYS A 140 3.27 17.59 -8.77
CA LYS A 140 4.72 17.96 -8.65
C LYS A 140 5.16 18.31 -7.23
N THR A 141 4.25 18.47 -6.30
CA THR A 141 4.47 18.71 -4.87
C THR A 141 3.58 17.80 -4.05
N LEU A 142 3.94 17.59 -2.78
CA LEU A 142 3.07 16.97 -1.79
C LEU A 142 2.59 17.99 -0.76
N LYS A 143 3.44 18.96 -0.44
CA LYS A 143 3.16 19.95 0.60
C LYS A 143 1.95 20.83 0.27
N GLY A 144 1.04 20.95 1.22
CA GLY A 144 -0.17 21.79 1.12
C GLY A 144 -1.33 21.16 0.35
N LEU A 145 -1.19 19.93 -0.18
CA LEU A 145 -2.31 19.24 -0.81
C LEU A 145 -3.29 18.74 0.24
N LYS A 146 -4.56 18.74 -0.11
CA LYS A 146 -5.67 18.25 0.70
C LYS A 146 -6.10 16.88 0.22
N VAL A 147 -6.12 15.90 1.14
CA VAL A 147 -6.48 14.51 0.86
C VAL A 147 -7.70 14.13 1.67
N LEU A 148 -8.72 13.59 1.02
CA LEU A 148 -9.88 12.98 1.66
C LEU A 148 -9.77 11.46 1.54
N ILE A 149 -9.66 10.77 2.67
CA ILE A 149 -9.67 9.31 2.74
C ILE A 149 -11.05 8.87 3.18
N CYS A 150 -11.73 8.10 2.33
CA CYS A 150 -13.11 7.67 2.57
C CYS A 150 -13.25 6.15 2.51
N GLY A 151 -13.94 5.56 3.48
CA GLY A 151 -14.26 4.13 3.51
C GLY A 151 -14.12 3.50 4.89
N ASP A 152 -13.63 2.26 4.94
CA ASP A 152 -13.38 1.53 6.18
C ASP A 152 -12.08 2.00 6.84
N ILE A 153 -12.16 3.02 7.68
CA ILE A 153 -11.00 3.60 8.36
C ILE A 153 -10.53 2.71 9.51
N ALA A 154 -11.48 2.19 10.30
CA ALA A 154 -11.17 1.41 11.50
C ALA A 154 -10.33 0.15 11.23
N HIS A 155 -10.51 -0.49 10.06
CA HIS A 155 -9.83 -1.74 9.74
C HIS A 155 -8.77 -1.58 8.64
N SER A 156 -8.48 -0.33 8.21
CA SER A 156 -7.58 -0.09 7.08
C SER A 156 -6.19 0.35 7.51
N ARG A 157 -5.22 -0.57 7.46
CA ARG A 157 -3.80 -0.22 7.60
C ARG A 157 -3.33 0.85 6.59
N VAL A 158 -3.96 0.93 5.41
CA VAL A 158 -3.63 1.94 4.41
C VAL A 158 -4.08 3.33 4.87
N ALA A 159 -5.26 3.44 5.51
CA ALA A 159 -5.73 4.71 6.07
C ALA A 159 -4.73 5.26 7.09
N HIS A 160 -4.32 4.43 8.04
CA HIS A 160 -3.42 4.81 9.12
C HIS A 160 -2.01 5.18 8.62
N SER A 161 -1.40 4.31 7.79
CA SER A 161 -0.08 4.56 7.20
C SER A 161 -0.08 5.81 6.31
N ASN A 162 -1.14 6.03 5.51
CA ASN A 162 -1.26 7.20 4.67
C ASN A 162 -1.42 8.47 5.50
N TYR A 163 -2.29 8.46 6.52
CA TYR A 163 -2.47 9.60 7.40
C TYR A 163 -1.15 10.06 8.02
N GLU A 164 -0.44 9.13 8.64
CA GLU A 164 0.82 9.43 9.32
C GLU A 164 1.87 9.97 8.34
N CYS A 165 2.08 9.29 7.22
CA CYS A 165 3.12 9.66 6.26
C CYS A 165 2.76 10.93 5.49
N MET A 166 1.54 11.08 5.00
CA MET A 166 1.08 12.25 4.25
C MET A 166 1.11 13.52 5.11
N THR A 167 0.68 13.43 6.38
CA THR A 167 0.76 14.55 7.32
C THR A 167 2.21 14.98 7.56
N LYS A 168 3.14 14.04 7.75
CA LYS A 168 4.58 14.32 7.86
C LYS A 168 5.16 14.98 6.61
N MET A 169 4.60 14.67 5.43
CA MET A 169 4.99 15.30 4.15
C MET A 169 4.35 16.67 3.94
N GLY A 170 3.58 17.17 4.91
CA GLY A 170 2.95 18.49 4.89
C GLY A 170 1.64 18.55 4.11
N MET A 171 0.95 17.43 3.94
CA MET A 171 -0.40 17.35 3.39
C MET A 171 -1.44 17.52 4.51
N GLU A 172 -2.62 18.02 4.18
CA GLU A 172 -3.79 18.07 5.05
C GLU A 172 -4.67 16.84 4.77
N VAL A 173 -4.80 15.95 5.75
CA VAL A 173 -5.54 14.69 5.58
C VAL A 173 -6.84 14.72 6.37
N TYR A 174 -7.94 14.43 5.69
CA TYR A 174 -9.29 14.36 6.24
C TYR A 174 -9.85 12.95 6.08
N PHE A 175 -10.69 12.53 7.03
CA PHE A 175 -11.38 11.25 6.97
C PHE A 175 -12.89 11.44 6.82
N SER A 176 -13.51 10.54 6.03
CA SER A 176 -14.96 10.42 5.94
C SER A 176 -15.37 8.93 5.96
N ALA A 177 -16.28 8.58 6.84
CA ALA A 177 -16.74 7.20 7.02
C ALA A 177 -18.07 7.12 7.76
N PRO A 178 -18.88 6.08 7.55
CA PRO A 178 -20.00 5.75 8.42
C PRO A 178 -19.51 5.54 9.86
N LYS A 179 -20.36 5.84 10.86
CA LYS A 179 -19.99 5.78 12.29
C LYS A 179 -19.39 4.44 12.72
N ASN A 180 -19.90 3.33 12.21
CA ASN A 180 -19.43 1.98 12.53
C ASN A 180 -18.11 1.58 11.84
N LEU A 181 -17.59 2.41 10.93
CA LEU A 181 -16.31 2.23 10.24
C LEU A 181 -15.29 3.29 10.64
N GLN A 182 -15.60 4.11 11.64
CA GLN A 182 -14.72 5.14 12.17
C GLN A 182 -13.75 4.57 13.21
N ASP A 183 -12.51 5.03 13.18
CA ASP A 183 -11.56 4.86 14.26
C ASP A 183 -11.66 6.09 15.18
N PRO A 184 -11.95 5.91 16.48
CA PRO A 184 -12.23 7.03 17.40
C PRO A 184 -11.04 7.96 17.63
N GLN A 185 -9.84 7.59 17.24
CA GLN A 185 -8.66 8.46 17.35
C GLN A 185 -8.64 9.61 16.33
N TYR A 186 -9.48 9.57 15.28
CA TYR A 186 -9.50 10.57 14.21
C TYR A 186 -10.78 11.40 14.25
N GLN A 187 -10.68 12.62 13.67
CA GLN A 187 -11.83 13.46 13.39
C GLN A 187 -12.36 13.19 11.98
N TYR A 188 -13.67 13.29 11.80
CA TYR A 188 -14.35 13.00 10.55
C TYR A 188 -15.07 14.22 10.01
N VAL A 189 -15.09 14.31 8.69
CA VAL A 189 -15.76 15.37 7.94
C VAL A 189 -16.90 14.79 7.08
N ASP A 190 -17.83 15.64 6.69
CA ASP A 190 -18.85 15.27 5.72
C ASP A 190 -18.24 15.05 4.35
N PHE A 191 -18.63 13.96 3.68
CA PHE A 191 -18.03 13.55 2.41
C PHE A 191 -18.35 14.54 1.28
N ASP A 192 -19.62 14.88 1.14
CA ASP A 192 -20.08 15.75 0.06
C ASP A 192 -19.64 17.21 0.27
N GLU A 193 -19.51 17.66 1.51
CA GLU A 193 -19.01 18.98 1.84
C GLU A 193 -17.51 19.15 1.51
N TYR A 194 -16.70 18.11 1.76
CA TYR A 194 -15.24 18.17 1.59
C TYR A 194 -14.78 17.79 0.18
N LEU A 195 -15.53 16.99 -0.54
CA LEU A 195 -15.20 16.53 -1.88
C LEU A 195 -14.79 17.66 -2.86
N PRO A 196 -15.48 18.82 -2.91
CA PRO A 196 -15.05 19.95 -3.76
C PRO A 196 -13.82 20.71 -3.25
N LYS A 197 -13.36 20.46 -2.03
CA LYS A 197 -12.27 21.20 -1.38
C LYS A 197 -10.92 20.52 -1.48
N VAL A 198 -10.90 19.21 -1.78
CA VAL A 198 -9.69 18.39 -1.74
C VAL A 198 -9.04 18.23 -3.12
N ASP A 199 -7.77 17.87 -3.13
CA ASP A 199 -6.98 17.63 -4.33
C ASP A 199 -6.90 16.13 -4.65
N VAL A 200 -6.99 15.29 -3.62
CA VAL A 200 -6.92 13.83 -3.75
C VAL A 200 -8.07 13.20 -2.99
N VAL A 201 -8.80 12.31 -3.65
CA VAL A 201 -9.81 11.44 -3.04
C VAL A 201 -9.26 10.02 -3.03
N ASN A 202 -9.00 9.50 -1.83
CA ASN A 202 -8.53 8.13 -1.62
C ASN A 202 -9.69 7.28 -1.11
N MET A 203 -10.28 6.51 -2.02
CA MET A 203 -11.37 5.59 -1.66
C MET A 203 -10.79 4.29 -1.11
N LEU A 204 -11.39 3.78 -0.04
CA LEU A 204 -11.00 2.51 0.58
C LEU A 204 -12.10 1.47 0.43
N ARG A 205 -11.69 0.23 0.22
CA ARG A 205 -12.60 -0.92 0.15
C ARG A 205 -13.32 -1.14 1.48
N ILE A 206 -14.61 -1.41 1.41
CA ILE A 206 -15.37 -1.90 2.56
C ILE A 206 -15.02 -3.37 2.78
N GLN A 207 -14.47 -3.68 3.94
CA GLN A 207 -13.96 -5.00 4.28
C GLN A 207 -15.05 -5.82 5.01
N ASN A 208 -16.08 -6.23 4.26
CA ASN A 208 -17.24 -6.97 4.83
C ASN A 208 -16.83 -8.22 5.62
N GLU A 209 -15.73 -8.86 5.23
CA GLU A 209 -15.16 -10.02 5.91
C GLU A 209 -14.57 -9.72 7.31
N ARG A 210 -14.48 -8.46 7.67
CA ARG A 210 -14.00 -7.99 9.00
C ARG A 210 -15.10 -7.35 9.85
N LEU A 211 -16.29 -7.23 9.29
CA LEU A 211 -17.45 -6.72 10.03
C LEU A 211 -18.04 -7.84 10.89
N GLU A 212 -18.56 -7.48 12.06
CA GLU A 212 -19.31 -8.42 12.91
C GLU A 212 -20.54 -8.97 12.17
N GLU A 213 -20.89 -10.23 12.43
CA GLU A 213 -22.08 -10.87 11.82
C GLU A 213 -23.34 -10.04 12.11
N GLY A 214 -24.04 -9.62 11.04
CA GLY A 214 -25.26 -8.82 11.14
C GLY A 214 -25.14 -7.35 10.80
N LEU A 215 -23.91 -6.78 10.68
CA LEU A 215 -23.68 -5.41 10.21
C LEU A 215 -23.63 -5.38 8.67
N ASN A 216 -24.79 -5.27 8.03
CA ASN A 216 -24.85 -5.12 6.56
C ASN A 216 -24.70 -3.64 6.19
N VAL A 217 -23.45 -3.19 5.93
CA VAL A 217 -23.16 -1.81 5.51
C VAL A 217 -23.59 -1.54 4.06
N GLN A 218 -23.89 -2.59 3.27
CA GLN A 218 -24.02 -2.48 1.82
C GLN A 218 -25.30 -1.79 1.33
N SER A 219 -26.45 -1.89 2.04
CA SER A 219 -27.73 -1.46 1.47
C SER A 219 -27.81 0.05 1.16
N ASN A 220 -27.09 0.91 1.88
CA ASN A 220 -27.12 2.37 1.67
C ASN A 220 -25.74 3.01 1.59
N TYR A 221 -24.65 2.21 1.56
CA TYR A 221 -23.29 2.75 1.57
C TYR A 221 -23.00 3.59 0.32
N ASN A 222 -23.37 3.08 -0.86
CA ASN A 222 -23.13 3.80 -2.12
C ASN A 222 -23.84 5.15 -2.17
N GLU A 223 -25.07 5.22 -1.67
CA GLU A 223 -25.82 6.49 -1.62
C GLU A 223 -25.14 7.52 -0.74
N GLN A 224 -24.59 7.12 0.41
CA GLN A 224 -24.03 8.03 1.41
C GLN A 224 -22.54 8.33 1.18
N PHE A 225 -21.75 7.34 0.79
CA PHE A 225 -20.29 7.43 0.74
C PHE A 225 -19.68 6.91 -0.57
N GLY A 226 -20.47 6.32 -1.49
CA GLY A 226 -19.98 5.82 -2.76
C GLY A 226 -19.59 6.95 -3.71
N LEU A 227 -18.45 6.84 -4.35
CA LEU A 227 -18.00 7.81 -5.36
C LEU A 227 -18.62 7.47 -6.71
N ASN A 228 -19.58 8.29 -7.14
CA ASN A 228 -20.32 8.19 -8.39
C ASN A 228 -20.10 9.41 -9.30
N SER A 229 -20.59 9.40 -10.52
CA SER A 229 -20.41 10.50 -11.49
C SER A 229 -20.91 11.85 -11.00
N LYS A 230 -22.01 11.88 -10.22
CA LYS A 230 -22.53 13.14 -9.65
C LYS A 230 -21.52 13.75 -8.69
N ARG A 231 -20.93 12.93 -7.80
CA ARG A 231 -19.89 13.37 -6.86
C ARG A 231 -18.62 13.76 -7.57
N VAL A 232 -18.19 12.99 -8.57
CA VAL A 232 -17.03 13.33 -9.41
C VAL A 232 -17.20 14.70 -10.08
N SER A 233 -18.42 15.06 -10.50
CA SER A 233 -18.71 16.37 -11.10
C SER A 233 -18.54 17.55 -10.13
N SER A 234 -18.58 17.30 -8.81
CA SER A 234 -18.35 18.33 -7.79
C SER A 234 -16.89 18.49 -7.39
N MET A 235 -16.01 17.56 -7.79
CA MET A 235 -14.58 17.64 -7.50
C MET A 235 -13.91 18.81 -8.22
N LYS A 236 -12.75 19.24 -7.71
CA LYS A 236 -11.90 20.19 -8.45
C LYS A 236 -11.50 19.58 -9.81
N ASN A 237 -11.39 20.41 -10.84
CA ASN A 237 -11.03 19.97 -12.19
C ASN A 237 -9.70 19.19 -12.26
N ASN A 238 -8.75 19.50 -11.39
CA ASN A 238 -7.45 18.85 -11.30
C ASN A 238 -7.36 17.81 -10.17
N ALA A 239 -8.42 17.56 -9.42
CA ALA A 239 -8.42 16.55 -8.38
C ALA A 239 -8.28 15.14 -8.96
N ILE A 240 -7.66 14.24 -8.21
CA ILE A 240 -7.48 12.85 -8.61
C ILE A 240 -8.15 11.88 -7.65
N ILE A 241 -8.48 10.71 -8.18
CA ILE A 241 -9.04 9.58 -7.44
C ILE A 241 -7.98 8.48 -7.40
N ILE A 242 -7.67 7.99 -6.20
CA ILE A 242 -6.85 6.81 -5.97
C ILE A 242 -7.60 5.77 -5.14
N HIS A 243 -7.20 4.49 -5.26
CA HIS A 243 -7.77 3.39 -4.51
C HIS A 243 -6.74 2.24 -4.42
N PRO A 244 -6.40 1.72 -3.23
CA PRO A 244 -5.38 0.69 -3.07
C PRO A 244 -5.76 -0.67 -3.66
N ALA A 245 -7.01 -0.83 -4.12
CA ALA A 245 -7.60 -2.08 -4.62
C ALA A 245 -7.44 -3.28 -3.64
N PRO A 246 -8.25 -4.35 -3.75
CA PRO A 246 -9.35 -4.46 -4.69
C PRO A 246 -10.45 -3.46 -4.36
N PHE A 247 -11.32 -3.17 -5.29
CA PHE A 247 -12.49 -2.32 -5.05
C PHE A 247 -13.77 -3.12 -5.31
N ASN A 248 -14.82 -2.79 -4.55
CA ASN A 248 -16.15 -3.33 -4.75
C ASN A 248 -16.92 -2.35 -5.63
N ARG A 249 -17.11 -2.72 -6.90
CA ARG A 249 -17.84 -1.90 -7.86
C ARG A 249 -19.26 -1.65 -7.39
N ASN A 250 -19.73 -0.42 -7.55
CA ASN A 250 -21.05 0.05 -7.14
C ASN A 250 -21.31 -0.06 -5.62
N VAL A 251 -20.22 -0.16 -4.83
CA VAL A 251 -20.25 -0.01 -3.37
C VAL A 251 -19.51 1.27 -2.99
N GLU A 252 -18.17 1.26 -2.87
CA GLU A 252 -17.41 2.46 -2.57
C GLU A 252 -17.06 3.30 -3.81
N ILE A 253 -17.05 2.70 -5.00
CA ILE A 253 -16.78 3.38 -6.25
C ILE A 253 -17.64 2.78 -7.38
N ASN A 254 -18.27 3.64 -8.18
CA ASN A 254 -19.11 3.21 -9.29
C ASN A 254 -18.27 2.79 -10.50
N ASP A 255 -18.86 1.94 -11.35
CA ASP A 255 -18.20 1.39 -12.55
C ASP A 255 -17.65 2.47 -13.47
N ASP A 256 -18.44 3.52 -13.73
CA ASP A 256 -18.11 4.64 -14.59
C ASP A 256 -17.03 5.58 -14.02
N VAL A 257 -16.73 5.46 -12.72
CA VAL A 257 -15.71 6.28 -12.04
C VAL A 257 -14.34 5.60 -12.04
N VAL A 258 -14.28 4.27 -12.05
CA VAL A 258 -13.02 3.50 -11.93
C VAL A 258 -11.97 3.92 -12.96
N GLU A 259 -12.40 4.25 -14.19
CA GLU A 259 -11.52 4.63 -15.29
C GLU A 259 -11.84 6.05 -15.84
N CYS A 260 -12.55 6.89 -15.06
CA CYS A 260 -12.84 8.26 -15.48
C CYS A 260 -11.56 9.12 -15.56
N LYS A 261 -11.66 10.32 -16.14
CA LYS A 261 -10.53 11.25 -16.33
C LYS A 261 -9.77 11.62 -15.04
N HIS A 262 -10.43 11.57 -13.88
CA HIS A 262 -9.86 11.85 -12.57
C HIS A 262 -9.17 10.63 -11.96
N SER A 263 -9.50 9.42 -12.40
CA SER A 263 -8.97 8.19 -11.83
C SER A 263 -7.48 8.02 -12.14
N ARG A 264 -6.74 7.63 -11.11
CA ARG A 264 -5.34 7.23 -11.19
C ARG A 264 -5.11 5.82 -10.66
N ILE A 265 -6.18 5.03 -10.49
CA ILE A 265 -6.15 3.71 -9.85
C ILE A 265 -5.17 2.77 -10.57
N PHE A 266 -5.24 2.65 -11.89
CA PHE A 266 -4.33 1.76 -12.63
C PHE A 266 -2.91 2.34 -12.74
N ARG A 267 -2.76 3.68 -12.79
CA ARG A 267 -1.46 4.34 -12.69
C ARG A 267 -0.80 4.09 -11.32
N GLN A 268 -1.58 4.17 -10.26
CA GLN A 268 -1.17 3.85 -8.89
C GLN A 268 -0.66 2.39 -8.80
N ILE A 269 -1.37 1.42 -9.39
CA ILE A 269 -0.95 0.02 -9.44
C ILE A 269 0.37 -0.12 -10.20
N GLN A 270 0.52 0.54 -11.35
CA GLN A 270 1.75 0.56 -12.14
C GLN A 270 2.93 1.15 -11.35
N ASN A 271 2.71 2.27 -10.66
CA ASN A 271 3.71 2.92 -9.79
C ASN A 271 4.19 1.98 -8.67
N GLY A 272 3.36 1.03 -8.26
CA GLY A 272 3.74 0.00 -7.31
C GLY A 272 4.93 -0.84 -7.75
N VAL A 273 5.09 -1.11 -9.04
CA VAL A 273 6.25 -1.84 -9.56
C VAL A 273 7.52 -0.99 -9.39
N PHE A 274 7.48 0.29 -9.77
CA PHE A 274 8.64 1.19 -9.71
C PHE A 274 9.07 1.50 -8.27
N ILE A 275 8.12 1.67 -7.36
CA ILE A 275 8.42 1.80 -5.92
C ILE A 275 9.12 0.55 -5.39
N ARG A 276 8.67 -0.65 -5.76
CA ARG A 276 9.29 -1.90 -5.33
C ARG A 276 10.69 -2.07 -5.91
N MET A 277 10.91 -1.65 -7.18
CA MET A 277 12.25 -1.58 -7.75
C MET A 277 13.16 -0.64 -6.94
N ALA A 278 12.70 0.57 -6.61
CA ALA A 278 13.47 1.52 -5.81
C ALA A 278 13.79 0.98 -4.40
N VAL A 279 12.82 0.30 -3.77
CA VAL A 279 13.01 -0.35 -2.47
C VAL A 279 14.06 -1.46 -2.53
N LEU A 280 13.99 -2.32 -3.53
CA LEU A 280 14.96 -3.40 -3.74
C LEU A 280 16.37 -2.86 -4.01
N LEU A 281 16.51 -1.85 -4.89
CA LEU A 281 17.79 -1.19 -5.15
C LEU A 281 18.38 -0.60 -3.86
N ARG A 282 17.55 0.10 -3.06
CA ARG A 282 17.99 0.67 -1.77
C ARG A 282 18.46 -0.40 -0.78
N SER A 283 17.79 -1.55 -0.77
CA SER A 283 18.06 -2.61 0.22
C SER A 283 19.27 -3.47 -0.16
N LEU A 284 19.57 -3.61 -1.46
CA LEU A 284 20.54 -4.57 -1.99
C LEU A 284 21.81 -3.91 -2.59
N LYS A 285 21.85 -2.60 -2.65
CA LYS A 285 23.04 -1.76 -2.92
C LYS A 285 23.53 -1.10 -1.65
#